data_ee67df647cf278eabf8f46556c7ab385
#
_entry.id   ee67df647cf278eabf8f46556c7ab385
#
_cell.length_a   1.000
_cell.length_b   1.000
_cell.length_c   1.000
_cell.angle_alpha   90.00
_cell.angle_beta   90.00
_cell.angle_gamma   90.00
#
_symmetry.space_group_name_H-M   'P 1'
#
loop_
_entity.id
_entity.type
_entity.pdbx_description
1 polymer ?
#
loop_
_entity_poly.entity_id
_entity_poly.type
_entity_poly.pdbx_seq_one_letter_code
_entity_poly.pdbx_strand_id
1 'polypeptide(L)'
;YQEFSTPAGQRAKVLLTDGTEVWLNANSKLRYPERFGLKQREVELYGEAFFEVEKDTEKPFVVKTSKMDIKVTGTKFNVSAYGSEKYFVTSLLEGSVSVSCANDRSRSYTLCPKQQIVVSDQSSEVSLFENTDFMSWKDGVFIFDDMLLIDIIKKLELYYDVSIIVKNTKLGNFRYTGKFRQRDGVEGVLKKLQIVYPFTYTKDDDRNQILLQ
;
A
#
# COMPACT_ATOMS: atom_id res chain seq x y z
N TYR A 1 15.41 -7.41 -17.32
CA TYR A 1 14.44 -6.89 -16.36
C TYR A 1 13.88 -5.57 -16.84
N GLN A 2 12.59 -5.38 -16.64
CA GLN A 2 11.88 -4.13 -16.82
C GLN A 2 11.53 -3.56 -15.44
N GLU A 3 11.52 -2.24 -15.31
CA GLU A 3 11.07 -1.55 -14.12
C GLU A 3 9.91 -0.63 -14.50
N PHE A 4 8.81 -0.75 -13.77
CA PHE A 4 7.67 0.14 -13.88
C PHE A 4 7.49 0.87 -12.55
N SER A 5 7.42 2.20 -12.58
CA SER A 5 7.28 3.02 -11.39
C SER A 5 6.12 4.00 -11.50
N THR A 6 5.45 4.23 -10.40
CA THR A 6 4.43 5.26 -10.22
C THR A 6 5.00 6.35 -9.32
N PRO A 7 5.00 7.61 -9.73
CA PRO A 7 5.35 8.71 -8.82
C PRO A 7 4.29 8.89 -7.73
N ALA A 8 4.58 9.73 -6.74
CA ALA A 8 3.58 10.17 -5.78
C ALA A 8 2.36 10.77 -6.50
N GLY A 9 1.18 10.64 -5.93
CA GLY A 9 -0.06 11.13 -6.51
C GLY A 9 -0.64 10.31 -7.67
N GLN A 10 0.10 9.35 -8.22
CA GLN A 10 -0.32 8.57 -9.38
C GLN A 10 -0.45 7.08 -9.06
N ARG A 11 -1.25 6.41 -9.88
CA ARG A 11 -1.46 4.97 -9.84
C ARG A 11 -1.47 4.43 -11.25
N ALA A 12 -1.12 3.16 -11.41
CA ALA A 12 -1.12 2.51 -12.71
C ALA A 12 -1.55 1.05 -12.61
N LYS A 13 -2.03 0.54 -13.72
CA LYS A 13 -2.29 -0.87 -13.92
C LYS A 13 -1.30 -1.42 -14.93
N VAL A 14 -0.67 -2.53 -14.61
CA VAL A 14 0.29 -3.25 -15.46
C VAL A 14 -0.24 -4.65 -15.72
N LEU A 15 -0.24 -5.08 -16.97
CA LEU A 15 -0.50 -6.45 -17.37
C LEU A 15 0.83 -7.14 -17.65
N LEU A 16 1.15 -8.17 -16.90
CA LEU A 16 2.37 -8.96 -17.06
C LEU A 16 2.21 -10.00 -18.18
N THR A 17 3.32 -10.55 -18.65
CA THR A 17 3.34 -11.49 -19.79
C THR A 17 2.68 -12.83 -19.52
N ASP A 18 2.44 -13.18 -18.26
CA ASP A 18 1.71 -14.40 -17.85
C ASP A 18 0.20 -14.16 -17.68
N GLY A 19 -0.31 -12.96 -17.95
CA GLY A 19 -1.70 -12.58 -17.74
C GLY A 19 -2.00 -12.00 -16.34
N THR A 20 -1.03 -11.99 -15.44
CA THR A 20 -1.18 -11.39 -14.10
C THR A 20 -1.40 -9.88 -14.22
N GLU A 21 -2.43 -9.38 -13.54
CA GLU A 21 -2.72 -7.95 -13.44
C GLU A 21 -2.18 -7.38 -12.12
N VAL A 22 -1.49 -6.26 -12.21
CA VAL A 22 -0.91 -5.57 -11.05
C VAL A 22 -1.34 -4.12 -11.05
N TRP A 23 -2.00 -3.68 -9.98
CA TRP A 23 -2.24 -2.26 -9.71
C TRP A 23 -1.16 -1.75 -8.78
N LEU A 24 -0.44 -0.73 -9.21
CA LEU A 24 0.56 -0.04 -8.42
C LEU A 24 -0.02 1.24 -7.82
N ASN A 25 0.13 1.40 -6.52
CA ASN A 25 -0.24 2.62 -5.81
C ASN A 25 0.83 3.71 -5.98
N ALA A 26 0.59 4.89 -5.44
CA ALA A 26 1.51 6.03 -5.49
C ALA A 26 2.89 5.67 -4.90
N ASN A 27 3.95 6.26 -5.47
CA ASN A 27 5.34 6.06 -5.06
C ASN A 27 5.73 4.59 -4.94
N SER A 28 5.33 3.80 -5.93
CA SER A 28 5.58 2.35 -5.96
C SER A 28 6.36 1.94 -7.19
N LYS A 29 7.06 0.82 -7.09
CA LYS A 29 7.97 0.33 -8.10
C LYS A 29 7.85 -1.18 -8.21
N LEU A 30 7.65 -1.69 -9.42
CA LEU A 30 7.61 -3.10 -9.76
C LEU A 30 8.73 -3.42 -10.74
N ARG A 31 9.59 -4.33 -10.37
CA ARG A 31 10.64 -4.84 -11.23
C ARG A 31 10.35 -6.30 -11.58
N TYR A 32 10.35 -6.64 -12.85
CA TYR A 32 10.01 -7.96 -13.34
C TYR A 32 10.81 -8.31 -14.60
N PRO A 33 11.06 -9.61 -14.88
CA PRO A 33 11.76 -10.02 -16.10
C PRO A 33 10.84 -9.88 -17.31
N GLU A 34 11.40 -9.59 -18.46
CA GLU A 34 10.67 -9.58 -19.75
C GLU A 34 9.98 -10.92 -20.03
N ARG A 35 10.61 -12.02 -19.62
CA ARG A 35 10.05 -13.38 -19.65
C ARG A 35 10.32 -14.07 -18.33
N PHE A 36 9.29 -14.64 -17.74
CA PHE A 36 9.43 -15.41 -16.51
C PHE A 36 10.26 -16.68 -16.69
N GLY A 37 11.06 -17.01 -15.68
CA GLY A 37 11.86 -18.22 -15.62
C GLY A 37 11.04 -19.52 -15.71
N LEU A 38 11.67 -20.66 -15.85
CA LEU A 38 10.97 -21.96 -15.99
C LEU A 38 10.38 -22.46 -14.67
N LYS A 39 10.98 -22.13 -13.53
CA LYS A 39 10.59 -22.69 -12.21
C LYS A 39 9.60 -21.80 -11.45
N GLN A 40 9.66 -20.51 -11.64
CA GLN A 40 8.80 -19.55 -10.94
C GLN A 40 8.66 -18.24 -11.73
N ARG A 41 7.62 -17.49 -11.39
CA ARG A 41 7.32 -16.13 -11.87
C ARG A 41 7.69 -15.15 -10.77
N GLU A 42 8.85 -14.51 -10.86
CA GLU A 42 9.38 -13.67 -9.79
C GLU A 42 9.31 -12.19 -10.17
N VAL A 43 8.84 -11.37 -9.24
CA VAL A 43 8.83 -9.91 -9.32
C VAL A 43 9.36 -9.31 -8.02
N GLU A 44 9.90 -8.10 -8.09
CA GLU A 44 10.34 -7.33 -6.93
C GLU A 44 9.42 -6.12 -6.76
N LEU A 45 8.93 -5.89 -5.53
CA LEU A 45 8.04 -4.79 -5.19
C LEU A 45 8.67 -3.87 -4.16
N TYR A 46 8.63 -2.58 -4.43
CA TYR A 46 8.77 -1.50 -3.46
C TYR A 46 7.48 -0.67 -3.47
N GLY A 47 6.95 -0.30 -2.32
CA GLY A 47 5.69 0.43 -2.20
C GLY A 47 4.48 -0.48 -2.08
N GLU A 48 3.35 -0.11 -2.66
CA GLU A 48 2.10 -0.86 -2.53
C GLU A 48 1.57 -1.31 -3.88
N ALA A 49 1.16 -2.57 -3.94
CA ALA A 49 0.52 -3.13 -5.10
C ALA A 49 -0.59 -4.12 -4.73
N PHE A 50 -1.61 -4.15 -5.56
CA PHE A 50 -2.63 -5.18 -5.57
C PHE A 50 -2.39 -6.11 -6.77
N PHE A 51 -2.41 -7.40 -6.52
CA PHE A 51 -2.15 -8.44 -7.51
C PHE A 51 -3.39 -9.29 -7.75
N GLU A 52 -3.75 -9.48 -9.01
CA GLU A 52 -4.61 -10.57 -9.48
C GLU A 52 -3.76 -11.52 -10.30
N VAL A 53 -3.24 -12.55 -9.62
CA VAL A 53 -2.26 -13.47 -10.22
C VAL A 53 -2.97 -14.55 -11.01
N GLU A 54 -2.55 -14.72 -12.28
CA GLU A 54 -3.04 -15.79 -13.14
C GLU A 54 -2.70 -17.16 -12.56
N LYS A 55 -3.67 -18.08 -12.60
CA LYS A 55 -3.56 -19.39 -11.95
C LYS A 55 -2.58 -20.31 -12.68
N ASP A 56 -1.53 -20.71 -11.98
CA ASP A 56 -0.56 -21.70 -12.41
C ASP A 56 0.05 -22.37 -11.17
N THR A 57 -0.35 -23.62 -10.94
CA THR A 57 0.09 -24.42 -9.77
C THR A 57 1.48 -25.00 -9.94
N GLU A 58 1.95 -25.17 -11.17
CA GLU A 58 3.27 -25.73 -11.44
C GLU A 58 4.36 -24.66 -11.39
N LYS A 59 3.99 -23.43 -11.70
CA LYS A 59 4.91 -22.30 -11.75
C LYS A 59 4.45 -21.16 -10.84
N PRO A 60 4.76 -21.22 -9.54
CA PRO A 60 4.31 -20.25 -8.58
C PRO A 60 4.79 -18.83 -8.90
N PHE A 61 3.98 -17.83 -8.50
CA PHE A 61 4.31 -16.43 -8.57
C PHE A 61 4.90 -15.98 -7.23
N VAL A 62 6.01 -15.26 -7.26
CA VAL A 62 6.73 -14.82 -6.07
C VAL A 62 6.91 -13.30 -6.12
N VAL A 63 6.37 -12.62 -5.13
CA VAL A 63 6.64 -11.18 -4.91
C VAL A 63 7.71 -11.05 -3.84
N LYS A 64 8.83 -10.47 -4.22
CA LYS A 64 9.93 -10.15 -3.30
C LYS A 64 9.85 -8.73 -2.81
N THR A 65 10.04 -8.55 -1.52
CA THR A 65 10.20 -7.25 -0.87
C THR A 65 11.43 -7.28 0.04
N SER A 66 11.81 -6.17 0.64
CA SER A 66 12.96 -6.15 1.55
C SER A 66 12.75 -6.89 2.87
N LYS A 67 11.49 -7.15 3.30
CA LYS A 67 11.19 -7.82 4.58
C LYS A 67 10.51 -9.17 4.43
N MET A 68 9.87 -9.45 3.30
CA MET A 68 9.13 -10.69 3.07
C MET A 68 9.13 -11.13 1.61
N ASP A 69 9.11 -12.43 1.41
CA ASP A 69 8.83 -13.09 0.14
C ASP A 69 7.41 -13.68 0.19
N ILE A 70 6.58 -13.37 -0.82
CA ILE A 70 5.18 -13.78 -0.88
C ILE A 70 5.03 -14.73 -2.07
N LYS A 71 4.62 -15.98 -1.83
CA LYS A 71 4.46 -17.03 -2.85
C LYS A 71 3.01 -17.42 -3.00
N VAL A 72 2.52 -17.42 -4.25
CA VAL A 72 1.14 -17.74 -4.60
C VAL A 72 1.08 -18.57 -5.88
N THR A 73 -0.08 -19.20 -6.18
CA THR A 73 -0.30 -19.99 -7.39
C THR A 73 -1.52 -19.58 -8.21
N GLY A 74 -2.22 -18.52 -7.80
CA GLY A 74 -3.43 -18.00 -8.43
C GLY A 74 -4.30 -17.35 -7.35
N THR A 75 -4.11 -16.05 -7.11
CA THR A 75 -4.48 -15.43 -5.85
C THR A 75 -4.73 -13.94 -6.07
N LYS A 76 -5.71 -13.39 -5.33
CA LYS A 76 -5.93 -11.94 -5.24
C LYS A 76 -5.50 -11.45 -3.86
N PHE A 77 -4.51 -10.56 -3.82
CA PHE A 77 -3.93 -10.08 -2.58
C PHE A 77 -3.32 -8.68 -2.73
N ASN A 78 -3.24 -7.96 -1.61
CA ASN A 78 -2.57 -6.66 -1.53
C ASN A 78 -1.26 -6.80 -0.76
N VAL A 79 -0.25 -6.05 -1.16
CA VAL A 79 1.04 -5.94 -0.48
C VAL A 79 1.37 -4.48 -0.28
N SER A 80 1.56 -4.04 0.97
CA SER A 80 2.14 -2.74 1.32
C SER A 80 3.54 -2.95 1.88
N ALA A 81 4.55 -2.45 1.16
CA ALA A 81 5.97 -2.67 1.43
C ALA A 81 6.79 -1.39 1.21
N TYR A 82 6.31 -0.24 1.70
CA TYR A 82 7.06 1.01 1.67
C TYR A 82 8.24 0.95 2.63
N GLY A 83 9.44 1.20 2.12
CA GLY A 83 10.67 1.14 2.93
C GLY A 83 10.75 2.19 4.04
N SER A 84 9.98 3.29 3.93
CA SER A 84 9.80 4.29 4.99
C SER A 84 8.90 3.84 6.13
N GLU A 85 8.13 2.76 5.94
CA GLU A 85 7.22 2.23 6.95
C GLU A 85 7.91 1.13 7.79
N LYS A 86 7.59 1.14 9.08
CA LYS A 86 8.09 0.13 10.01
C LYS A 86 7.52 -1.26 9.72
N TYR A 87 6.29 -1.32 9.24
CA TYR A 87 5.54 -2.55 9.01
C TYR A 87 5.25 -2.76 7.53
N PHE A 88 5.44 -4.00 7.07
CA PHE A 88 4.96 -4.46 5.77
C PHE A 88 3.73 -5.32 5.99
N VAL A 89 2.75 -5.18 5.10
CA VAL A 89 1.45 -5.85 5.24
C VAL A 89 1.15 -6.63 3.96
N THR A 90 0.72 -7.88 4.13
CA THR A 90 0.13 -8.69 3.04
C THR A 90 -1.27 -9.12 3.44
N SER A 91 -2.27 -8.79 2.63
CA SER A 91 -3.68 -9.07 2.90
C SER A 91 -4.27 -9.93 1.78
N LEU A 92 -4.83 -11.08 2.14
CA LEU A 92 -5.34 -12.07 1.19
C LEU A 92 -6.86 -11.98 1.01
N LEU A 93 -7.30 -11.83 -0.24
CA LEU A 93 -8.72 -11.85 -0.60
C LEU A 93 -9.19 -13.21 -1.06
N GLU A 94 -8.52 -13.78 -2.06
CA GLU A 94 -8.91 -15.05 -2.69
C GLU A 94 -7.67 -15.92 -2.90
N GLY A 95 -7.83 -17.23 -2.70
CA GLY A 95 -6.78 -18.21 -2.90
C GLY A 95 -6.00 -18.54 -1.63
N SER A 96 -4.69 -18.68 -1.75
CA SER A 96 -3.77 -18.97 -0.65
C SER A 96 -2.45 -18.25 -0.86
N VAL A 97 -1.88 -17.74 0.22
CA VAL A 97 -0.60 -17.03 0.23
C VAL A 97 0.34 -17.68 1.23
N SER A 98 1.55 -17.99 0.80
CA SER A 98 2.65 -18.33 1.70
C SER A 98 3.58 -17.14 1.82
N VAL A 99 3.79 -16.64 3.04
CA VAL A 99 4.69 -15.52 3.34
C VAL A 99 5.88 -16.06 4.14
N SER A 100 7.09 -15.74 3.72
CA SER A 100 8.32 -15.99 4.48
C SER A 100 9.06 -14.69 4.74
N CYS A 101 9.61 -14.53 5.95
CA CYS A 101 10.41 -13.35 6.27
C CYS A 101 11.76 -13.41 5.53
N ALA A 102 12.16 -12.30 4.88
CA ALA A 102 13.36 -12.26 4.05
C ALA A 102 14.64 -12.54 4.87
N ASN A 103 14.69 -12.07 6.12
CA ASN A 103 15.84 -12.21 7.03
C ASN A 103 15.81 -13.50 7.85
N ASP A 104 14.69 -14.22 7.89
CA ASP A 104 14.53 -15.46 8.65
C ASP A 104 13.48 -16.35 8.00
N ARG A 105 13.91 -17.23 7.12
CA ARG A 105 13.04 -18.16 6.38
C ARG A 105 12.34 -19.21 7.27
N SER A 106 12.75 -19.37 8.53
CA SER A 106 12.05 -20.24 9.48
C SER A 106 10.71 -19.62 9.91
N ARG A 107 10.59 -18.29 9.80
CA ARG A 107 9.35 -17.55 10.01
C ARG A 107 8.53 -17.56 8.70
N SER A 108 7.73 -18.61 8.54
CA SER A 108 6.86 -18.79 7.39
C SER A 108 5.41 -18.96 7.83
N TYR A 109 4.50 -18.33 7.10
CA TYR A 109 3.08 -18.25 7.43
C TYR A 109 2.26 -18.55 6.19
N THR A 110 1.15 -19.28 6.36
CA THR A 110 0.15 -19.48 5.31
C THR A 110 -1.10 -18.68 5.67
N LEU A 111 -1.56 -17.84 4.75
CA LEU A 111 -2.80 -17.07 4.92
C LEU A 111 -3.95 -17.76 4.20
N CYS A 112 -5.10 -17.75 4.85
CA CYS A 112 -6.41 -18.04 4.27
C CYS A 112 -7.13 -16.73 3.90
N PRO A 113 -8.16 -16.77 3.04
CA PRO A 113 -8.94 -15.59 2.70
C PRO A 113 -9.44 -14.82 3.94
N LYS A 114 -9.43 -13.49 3.86
CA LYS A 114 -9.70 -12.54 4.94
C LYS A 114 -8.64 -12.48 6.04
N GLN A 115 -7.48 -13.09 5.84
CA GLN A 115 -6.34 -12.91 6.71
C GLN A 115 -5.33 -11.92 6.13
N GLN A 116 -4.65 -11.22 7.02
CA GLN A 116 -3.49 -10.41 6.73
C GLN A 116 -2.34 -10.78 7.67
N ILE A 117 -1.13 -10.55 7.22
CA ILE A 117 0.07 -10.60 8.04
C ILE A 117 0.73 -9.22 8.06
N VAL A 118 1.11 -8.79 9.25
CA VAL A 118 1.93 -7.59 9.49
C VAL A 118 3.32 -8.04 9.89
N VAL A 119 4.32 -7.64 9.13
CA VAL A 119 5.73 -8.03 9.32
C VAL A 119 6.56 -6.80 9.65
N SER A 120 7.33 -6.88 10.74
CA SER A 120 8.41 -5.95 11.07
C SER A 120 9.74 -6.70 11.21
N ASP A 121 10.82 -5.98 11.47
CA ASP A 121 12.13 -6.61 11.70
C ASP A 121 12.12 -7.52 12.94
N GLN A 122 11.25 -7.25 13.91
CA GLN A 122 11.21 -7.94 15.20
C GLN A 122 10.01 -8.89 15.37
N SER A 123 8.93 -8.68 14.65
CA SER A 123 7.67 -9.40 14.86
C SER A 123 6.94 -9.70 13.55
N SER A 124 6.10 -10.73 13.61
CA SER A 124 5.12 -11.02 12.55
C SER A 124 3.83 -11.45 13.23
N GLU A 125 2.72 -10.87 12.80
CA GLU A 125 1.40 -11.12 13.37
C GLU A 125 0.38 -11.37 12.26
N VAL A 126 -0.39 -12.46 12.40
CA VAL A 126 -1.50 -12.78 11.51
C VAL A 126 -2.80 -12.40 12.19
N SER A 127 -3.64 -11.66 11.49
CA SER A 127 -4.96 -11.23 11.95
C SER A 127 -6.02 -11.35 10.85
N LEU A 128 -7.28 -11.26 11.23
CA LEU A 128 -8.39 -11.14 10.29
C LEU A 128 -8.61 -9.65 9.96
N PHE A 129 -9.03 -9.36 8.74
CA PHE A 129 -9.60 -8.06 8.41
C PHE A 129 -11.10 -8.19 8.13
N GLU A 130 -11.88 -7.20 8.57
CA GLU A 130 -13.35 -7.24 8.49
C GLU A 130 -13.86 -6.69 7.16
N ASN A 131 -13.15 -5.74 6.58
CA ASN A 131 -13.52 -5.07 5.33
C ASN A 131 -12.33 -4.95 4.38
N THR A 132 -12.59 -4.53 3.16
CA THR A 132 -11.59 -4.39 2.09
C THR A 132 -11.23 -2.92 1.81
N ASP A 133 -11.51 -2.04 2.74
CA ASP A 133 -11.34 -0.60 2.61
C ASP A 133 -9.90 -0.18 2.29
N PHE A 134 -8.93 -0.94 2.78
CA PHE A 134 -7.51 -0.73 2.50
C PHE A 134 -7.14 -0.86 1.01
N MET A 135 -8.01 -1.47 0.18
CA MET A 135 -7.79 -1.60 -1.27
C MET A 135 -8.57 -0.57 -2.09
N SER A 136 -9.42 0.23 -1.47
CA SER A 136 -10.26 1.22 -2.16
C SER A 136 -9.44 2.28 -2.90
N TRP A 137 -8.14 2.37 -2.58
CA TRP A 137 -7.21 3.23 -3.30
C TRP A 137 -7.15 2.93 -4.80
N LYS A 138 -7.37 1.68 -5.24
CA LYS A 138 -7.43 1.32 -6.67
C LYS A 138 -8.49 2.13 -7.42
N ASP A 139 -9.60 2.41 -6.75
CA ASP A 139 -10.74 3.15 -7.28
C ASP A 139 -10.66 4.66 -6.99
N GLY A 140 -9.55 5.13 -6.44
CA GLY A 140 -9.35 6.53 -6.05
C GLY A 140 -10.16 6.93 -4.83
N VAL A 141 -10.39 5.99 -3.94
CA VAL A 141 -11.09 6.22 -2.69
C VAL A 141 -10.14 5.93 -1.54
N PHE A 142 -10.03 6.85 -0.60
CA PHE A 142 -9.25 6.70 0.61
C PHE A 142 -10.21 6.60 1.79
N ILE A 143 -10.11 5.50 2.53
CA ILE A 143 -10.92 5.23 3.70
C ILE A 143 -9.98 5.17 4.89
N PHE A 144 -10.27 5.98 5.89
CA PHE A 144 -9.57 6.01 7.16
C PHE A 144 -10.54 5.60 8.25
N ASP A 145 -10.16 4.66 9.07
CA ASP A 145 -10.95 4.16 10.17
C ASP A 145 -10.15 4.27 11.48
N ASP A 146 -10.64 5.09 12.39
CA ASP A 146 -9.99 5.43 13.67
C ASP A 146 -8.47 5.70 13.54
N MET A 147 -8.06 6.35 12.42
CA MET A 147 -6.67 6.59 12.10
C MET A 147 -6.17 7.89 12.71
N LEU A 148 -4.95 7.91 13.24
CA LEU A 148 -4.31 9.12 13.72
C LEU A 148 -4.15 10.13 12.58
N LEU A 149 -4.44 11.41 12.86
CA LEU A 149 -4.33 12.47 11.86
C LEU A 149 -2.92 12.59 11.28
N ILE A 150 -1.88 12.34 12.08
CA ILE A 150 -0.50 12.35 11.59
C ILE A 150 -0.24 11.25 10.54
N ASP A 151 -0.88 10.10 10.66
CA ASP A 151 -0.75 9.02 9.69
C ASP A 151 -1.63 9.26 8.45
N ILE A 152 -2.78 9.92 8.63
CA ILE A 152 -3.58 10.43 7.52
C ILE A 152 -2.78 11.44 6.70
N ILE A 153 -2.10 12.37 7.34
CA ILE A 153 -1.27 13.39 6.68
C ILE A 153 -0.18 12.74 5.82
N LYS A 154 0.53 11.74 6.32
CA LYS A 154 1.53 10.99 5.54
C LYS A 154 0.91 10.34 4.29
N LYS A 155 -0.30 9.79 4.43
CA LYS A 155 -1.03 9.23 3.28
C LYS A 155 -1.48 10.31 2.30
N LEU A 156 -1.89 11.48 2.77
CA LEU A 156 -2.23 12.62 1.90
C LEU A 156 -1.01 13.13 1.12
N GLU A 157 0.16 13.22 1.76
CA GLU A 157 1.42 13.55 1.08
C GLU A 157 1.71 12.56 -0.06
N LEU A 158 1.57 11.26 0.21
CA LEU A 158 1.75 10.21 -0.77
C LEU A 158 0.72 10.28 -1.92
N TYR A 159 -0.56 10.49 -1.59
CA TYR A 159 -1.67 10.40 -2.55
C TYR A 159 -1.87 11.66 -3.39
N TYR A 160 -1.36 12.80 -2.93
CA TYR A 160 -1.51 14.10 -3.61
C TYR A 160 -0.19 14.73 -4.05
N ASP A 161 0.94 14.05 -3.78
CA ASP A 161 2.27 14.56 -4.09
C ASP A 161 2.50 15.98 -3.53
N VAL A 162 2.24 16.16 -2.24
CA VAL A 162 2.32 17.44 -1.54
C VAL A 162 3.08 17.26 -0.23
N SER A 163 3.83 18.27 0.22
CA SER A 163 4.43 18.28 1.56
C SER A 163 3.51 18.96 2.55
N ILE A 164 3.23 18.32 3.70
CA ILE A 164 2.32 18.86 4.73
C ILE A 164 3.07 19.01 6.05
N ILE A 165 3.35 20.23 6.45
CA ILE A 165 4.00 20.54 7.71
C ILE A 165 2.96 20.83 8.79
N VAL A 166 3.01 20.08 9.89
CA VAL A 166 2.13 20.27 11.04
C VAL A 166 2.88 21.05 12.13
N LYS A 167 2.55 22.34 12.33
CA LYS A 167 3.12 23.16 13.41
C LYS A 167 2.47 22.85 14.75
N ASN A 168 1.17 22.63 14.76
CA ASN A 168 0.46 22.30 15.97
C ASN A 168 0.52 20.79 16.23
N THR A 169 1.48 20.36 17.04
CA THR A 169 1.70 18.93 17.36
C THR A 169 0.51 18.25 18.01
N LYS A 170 -0.42 19.00 18.64
CA LYS A 170 -1.65 18.43 19.22
C LYS A 170 -2.57 17.85 18.16
N LEU A 171 -2.55 18.39 16.94
CA LEU A 171 -3.34 17.86 15.81
C LEU A 171 -3.01 16.41 15.48
N GLY A 172 -1.74 16.01 15.59
CA GLY A 172 -1.30 14.67 15.28
C GLY A 172 -1.93 13.56 16.10
N ASN A 173 -2.45 13.87 17.29
CA ASN A 173 -3.06 12.92 18.22
C ASN A 173 -4.56 12.70 17.98
N PHE A 174 -5.20 13.50 17.14
CA PHE A 174 -6.60 13.31 16.81
C PHE A 174 -6.79 12.07 15.92
N ARG A 175 -7.92 11.38 16.11
CA ARG A 175 -8.29 10.22 15.30
C ARG A 175 -9.48 10.58 14.43
N TYR A 176 -9.46 10.11 13.20
CA TYR A 176 -10.50 10.40 12.23
C TYR A 176 -10.99 9.14 11.54
N THR A 177 -12.30 9.05 11.37
CA THR A 177 -12.96 8.06 10.50
C THR A 177 -13.67 8.80 9.38
N GLY A 178 -13.38 8.43 8.15
CA GLY A 178 -14.01 9.06 7.00
C GLY A 178 -13.54 8.53 5.66
N LYS A 179 -14.27 8.93 4.62
CA LYS A 179 -14.07 8.53 3.23
C LYS A 179 -13.82 9.75 2.36
N PHE A 180 -12.76 9.69 1.57
CA PHE A 180 -12.37 10.74 0.65
C PHE A 180 -12.20 10.18 -0.76
N ARG A 181 -12.45 11.01 -1.77
CA ARG A 181 -12.14 10.67 -3.16
C ARG A 181 -10.93 11.46 -3.61
N GLN A 182 -10.01 10.84 -4.30
CA GLN A 182 -8.81 11.51 -4.81
C GLN A 182 -9.13 12.76 -5.63
N ARG A 183 -10.21 12.72 -6.41
CA ARG A 183 -10.69 13.85 -7.23
C ARG A 183 -11.09 15.08 -6.43
N ASP A 184 -11.35 14.94 -5.12
CA ASP A 184 -11.73 16.07 -4.25
C ASP A 184 -10.52 16.99 -3.97
N GLY A 185 -9.30 16.53 -4.31
CA GLY A 185 -8.05 17.24 -4.05
C GLY A 185 -7.69 17.29 -2.56
N VAL A 186 -6.43 17.61 -2.26
CA VAL A 186 -5.95 17.69 -0.87
C VAL A 186 -6.71 18.75 -0.07
N GLU A 187 -7.02 19.90 -0.68
CA GLU A 187 -7.77 20.96 0.00
C GLU A 187 -9.20 20.53 0.35
N GLY A 188 -9.86 19.75 -0.53
CA GLY A 188 -11.17 19.19 -0.24
C GLY A 188 -11.14 18.24 0.98
N VAL A 189 -10.06 17.47 1.13
CA VAL A 189 -9.86 16.64 2.31
C VAL A 189 -9.62 17.50 3.55
N LEU A 190 -8.73 18.50 3.49
CA LEU A 190 -8.43 19.38 4.60
C LEU A 190 -9.66 20.14 5.08
N LYS A 191 -10.50 20.65 4.18
CA LYS A 191 -11.77 21.31 4.53
C LYS A 191 -12.71 20.37 5.30
N LYS A 192 -12.80 19.10 4.91
CA LYS A 192 -13.59 18.10 5.65
C LYS A 192 -13.02 17.82 7.04
N LEU A 193 -11.70 17.74 7.17
CA LEU A 193 -11.03 17.56 8.46
C LEU A 193 -11.23 18.77 9.38
N GLN A 194 -11.27 20.00 8.84
CA GLN A 194 -11.55 21.24 9.58
C GLN A 194 -12.97 21.27 10.19
N ILE A 195 -13.92 20.52 9.66
CA ILE A 195 -15.27 20.43 10.24
C ILE A 195 -15.20 19.77 11.62
N VAL A 196 -14.28 18.81 11.79
CA VAL A 196 -14.16 18.02 13.02
C VAL A 196 -13.15 18.63 13.99
N TYR A 197 -12.05 19.16 13.44
CA TYR A 197 -10.93 19.68 14.24
C TYR A 197 -10.61 21.13 13.83
N PRO A 198 -10.60 22.08 14.79
CA PRO A 198 -10.25 23.47 14.48
C PRO A 198 -8.75 23.59 14.20
N PHE A 199 -8.40 23.84 12.97
CA PHE A 199 -7.07 24.25 12.53
C PHE A 199 -7.18 25.18 11.32
N THR A 200 -6.13 25.93 11.04
CA THR A 200 -6.00 26.70 9.81
C THR A 200 -4.89 26.09 8.94
N TYR A 201 -4.94 26.35 7.65
CA TYR A 201 -3.85 25.97 6.77
C TYR A 201 -3.54 27.08 5.77
N THR A 202 -2.29 27.14 5.36
CA THR A 202 -1.81 27.95 4.26
C THR A 202 -1.13 27.07 3.24
N LYS A 203 -1.36 27.34 1.95
CA LYS A 203 -0.76 26.60 0.84
C LYS A 203 0.25 27.50 0.14
N ASP A 204 1.44 26.96 -0.10
CA ASP A 204 2.48 27.53 -0.92
C ASP A 204 2.57 26.70 -2.21
N ASP A 205 2.02 27.23 -3.29
CA ASP A 205 1.99 26.53 -4.59
C ASP A 205 3.38 26.45 -5.22
N ASP A 206 4.26 27.41 -4.99
CA ASP A 206 5.62 27.40 -5.54
C ASP A 206 6.47 26.27 -4.96
N ARG A 207 6.23 25.93 -3.68
CA ARG A 207 6.92 24.86 -2.96
C ARG A 207 6.14 23.55 -2.91
N ASN A 208 4.94 23.54 -3.45
CA ASN A 208 4.00 22.43 -3.30
C ASN A 208 3.83 21.98 -1.85
N GLN A 209 3.63 22.94 -0.95
CA GLN A 209 3.65 22.74 0.48
C GLN A 209 2.40 23.31 1.15
N ILE A 210 1.92 22.59 2.16
CA ILE A 210 0.79 23.01 3.01
C ILE A 210 1.29 23.07 4.45
N LEU A 211 0.96 24.16 5.13
CA LEU A 211 1.28 24.38 6.52
C LEU A 211 0.01 24.34 7.36
N LEU A 212 -0.10 23.38 8.28
CA LEU A 212 -1.19 23.28 9.26
C LEU A 212 -0.80 23.97 10.57
N GLN A 213 -1.71 24.83 11.08
CA GLN A 213 -1.50 25.65 12.29
C GLN A 213 -2.65 25.48 13.30
#